data_69977ba109898fd73bf8e80160ca19a3
#
_entry.id   69977ba109898fd73bf8e80160ca19a3
#
_cell.length_a   1.000
_cell.length_b   1.000
_cell.length_c   1.000
_cell.angle_alpha   90.00
_cell.angle_beta   90.00
_cell.angle_gamma   90.00
#
_symmetry.space_group_name_H-M   'P 1'
#
loop_
_entity.id
_entity.type
_entity.pdbx_description
1 polymer ?
#
loop_
_entity_poly.entity_id
_entity_poly.type
_entity_poly.pdbx_seq_one_letter_code
_entity_poly.pdbx_strand_id
1 'polypeptide(L)'
;STMKHKNTDDYPFGGGAGMLMTPQPIADAIKAVCARRGSPCVNLTAERDETSASEEEAVRPAKRIYLSPRGVPFTQQLAQQLAREEHLILLCGHYEGVDQRVLDKYIDLEISVGDYVLTGGEVAAMAVTDCVARLVPGVLGSEESSQDESFSDAGLLEYPQYTRPRVFEDMEVPEVLLGGDHAKIAAWRREQAIETTRLRRPELLDKAQLTPKERQALAMRDAEKKA
;
A
#
# COMPACT_ATOMS: atom_id res chain seq x y z
N SER A 1 -7.78 -5.36 29.32
CA SER A 1 -6.84 -5.00 30.39
C SER A 1 -7.19 -5.70 31.68
N THR A 2 -6.21 -6.28 32.34
CA THR A 2 -6.35 -6.93 33.66
C THR A 2 -6.16 -5.93 34.82
N MET A 3 -5.83 -4.68 34.53
CA MET A 3 -5.66 -3.62 35.52
C MET A 3 -6.97 -3.27 36.21
N LYS A 4 -6.89 -2.82 37.47
CA LYS A 4 -8.07 -2.44 38.32
C LYS A 4 -9.02 -1.44 37.63
N HIS A 5 -8.49 -0.50 36.84
CA HIS A 5 -9.27 0.50 36.10
C HIS A 5 -9.41 0.21 34.60
N LYS A 6 -9.00 -0.98 34.15
CA LYS A 6 -9.04 -1.39 32.72
C LYS A 6 -8.34 -0.42 31.76
N ASN A 7 -7.38 0.35 32.23
CA ASN A 7 -6.60 1.27 31.40
C ASN A 7 -5.87 0.50 30.31
N THR A 8 -5.77 1.11 29.15
CA THR A 8 -5.06 0.57 27.97
C THR A 8 -3.84 1.41 27.60
N ASP A 9 -3.59 2.48 28.32
CA ASP A 9 -2.55 3.48 28.11
C ASP A 9 -1.92 3.90 29.46
N ASP A 10 -0.67 4.39 29.40
CA ASP A 10 0.08 4.90 30.53
C ASP A 10 1.18 5.86 30.06
N TYR A 11 1.81 6.57 30.98
CA TYR A 11 2.90 7.48 30.68
C TYR A 11 4.15 6.75 30.16
N PRO A 12 4.89 7.34 29.20
CA PRO A 12 6.13 6.72 28.72
C PRO A 12 7.22 6.74 29.78
N PHE A 13 8.01 5.66 29.87
CA PHE A 13 9.24 5.67 30.63
C PHE A 13 10.21 6.71 30.07
N GLY A 14 10.90 7.41 30.95
CA GLY A 14 11.79 8.51 30.55
C GLY A 14 11.10 9.87 30.47
N GLY A 15 9.79 9.92 30.69
CA GLY A 15 9.00 11.15 30.63
C GLY A 15 8.68 11.57 29.19
N GLY A 16 8.03 12.71 29.04
CA GLY A 16 7.55 13.26 27.77
C GLY A 16 6.08 13.59 27.82
N ALA A 17 5.59 14.24 26.77
CA ALA A 17 4.16 14.53 26.60
C ALA A 17 3.42 13.30 26.07
N GLY A 18 2.14 13.20 26.39
CA GLY A 18 1.25 12.17 25.88
C GLY A 18 1.29 10.84 26.63
N MET A 19 0.64 9.85 26.04
CA MET A 19 0.45 8.51 26.60
C MET A 19 0.91 7.45 25.60
N LEU A 20 1.26 6.27 26.07
CA LEU A 20 1.54 5.10 25.24
C LEU A 20 0.50 4.01 25.50
N MET A 21 0.10 3.32 24.45
CA MET A 21 -0.72 2.11 24.59
C MET A 21 0.09 1.00 25.26
N THR A 22 -0.46 0.47 26.35
CA THR A 22 0.23 -0.52 27.19
C THR A 22 0.31 -1.90 26.52
N PRO A 23 1.36 -2.70 26.78
CA PRO A 23 1.64 -3.92 26.03
C PRO A 23 0.62 -5.03 26.24
N GLN A 24 0.12 -5.26 27.45
CA GLN A 24 -0.71 -6.42 27.75
C GLN A 24 -2.05 -6.43 27.01
N PRO A 25 -2.84 -5.32 26.99
CA PRO A 25 -4.11 -5.29 26.27
C PRO A 25 -3.96 -5.56 24.77
N ILE A 26 -2.88 -5.03 24.15
CA ILE A 26 -2.62 -5.22 22.73
C ILE A 26 -2.22 -6.67 22.45
N ALA A 27 -1.29 -7.23 23.24
CA ALA A 27 -0.89 -8.61 23.11
C ALA A 27 -2.07 -9.58 23.24
N ASP A 28 -2.97 -9.32 24.22
CA ASP A 28 -4.18 -10.13 24.43
C ASP A 28 -5.15 -10.00 23.23
N ALA A 29 -5.30 -8.79 22.68
CA ALA A 29 -6.14 -8.57 21.50
C ALA A 29 -5.59 -9.30 20.27
N ILE A 30 -4.29 -9.21 19.98
CA ILE A 30 -3.65 -9.91 18.86
C ILE A 30 -3.87 -11.42 19.01
N LYS A 31 -3.59 -11.99 20.17
CA LYS A 31 -3.78 -13.42 20.44
C LYS A 31 -5.23 -13.85 20.26
N ALA A 32 -6.19 -13.05 20.74
CA ALA A 32 -7.61 -13.34 20.61
C ALA A 32 -8.06 -13.32 19.14
N VAL A 33 -7.57 -12.39 18.33
CA VAL A 33 -7.88 -12.32 16.89
C VAL A 33 -7.28 -13.51 16.15
N CYS A 34 -6.03 -13.85 16.42
CA CYS A 34 -5.39 -15.04 15.86
C CYS A 34 -6.20 -16.32 16.19
N ALA A 35 -6.56 -16.49 17.45
CA ALA A 35 -7.32 -17.68 17.91
C ALA A 35 -8.69 -17.81 17.22
N ARG A 36 -9.43 -16.71 17.00
CA ARG A 36 -10.73 -16.72 16.32
C ARG A 36 -10.65 -17.20 14.88
N ARG A 37 -9.49 -17.05 14.23
CA ARG A 37 -9.25 -17.46 12.85
C ARG A 37 -8.52 -18.80 12.73
N GLY A 38 -8.26 -19.47 13.85
CA GLY A 38 -7.46 -20.69 13.86
C GLY A 38 -6.00 -20.47 13.42
N SER A 39 -5.58 -19.20 13.31
CA SER A 39 -4.23 -18.86 12.88
C SER A 39 -3.28 -18.90 14.06
N PRO A 40 -2.11 -19.58 13.96
CA PRO A 40 -1.14 -19.60 15.03
C PRO A 40 -0.60 -18.18 15.28
N CYS A 41 -0.65 -17.74 16.53
CA CYS A 41 -0.02 -16.48 16.95
C CYS A 41 1.45 -16.75 17.24
N VAL A 42 2.26 -16.78 16.20
CA VAL A 42 3.69 -17.05 16.32
C VAL A 42 4.40 -15.87 16.98
N ASN A 43 5.26 -16.17 17.94
CA ASN A 43 6.14 -15.23 18.58
C ASN A 43 7.37 -15.02 17.69
N LEU A 44 7.63 -13.81 17.19
CA LEU A 44 8.78 -13.55 16.30
C LEU A 44 10.15 -13.74 16.99
N THR A 45 10.17 -13.65 18.32
CA THR A 45 11.40 -13.84 19.12
C THR A 45 11.62 -15.30 19.56
N ALA A 46 10.68 -16.22 19.28
CA ALA A 46 10.90 -17.62 19.51
C ALA A 46 11.72 -18.19 18.35
N GLU A 47 12.79 -18.89 18.64
CA GLU A 47 13.54 -19.67 17.65
C GLU A 47 12.54 -20.59 16.91
N ARG A 48 12.49 -20.50 15.59
CA ARG A 48 11.70 -21.41 14.78
C ARG A 48 12.39 -22.78 14.87
N ASP A 49 11.77 -23.71 15.58
CA ASP A 49 12.11 -25.12 15.45
C ASP A 49 11.67 -25.58 14.04
N GLU A 50 12.64 -25.68 13.13
CA GLU A 50 12.42 -26.06 11.74
C GLU A 50 12.00 -27.53 11.55
N THR A 51 11.82 -28.29 12.64
CA THR A 51 11.70 -29.76 12.60
C THR A 51 10.29 -30.32 12.72
N SER A 52 9.22 -29.53 12.77
CA SER A 52 7.88 -30.10 12.96
C SER A 52 6.75 -29.41 12.19
N ALA A 53 6.71 -29.56 10.87
CA ALA A 53 5.46 -29.42 10.12
C ALA A 53 5.55 -30.19 8.82
N SER A 54 4.71 -31.23 8.67
CA SER A 54 4.35 -31.79 7.39
C SER A 54 3.63 -30.71 6.57
N GLU A 55 4.07 -30.48 5.34
CA GLU A 55 3.71 -29.35 4.47
C GLU A 55 2.23 -29.27 4.02
N GLU A 56 1.37 -30.21 4.40
CA GLU A 56 0.07 -30.40 3.73
C GLU A 56 -1.15 -29.75 4.40
N GLU A 57 -1.08 -29.19 5.62
CA GLU A 57 -2.23 -28.54 6.27
C GLU A 57 -1.91 -27.44 7.29
N ALA A 58 -0.74 -26.83 7.25
CA ALA A 58 -0.41 -25.76 8.19
C ALA A 58 -1.16 -24.47 7.81
N VAL A 59 -2.18 -24.10 8.59
CA VAL A 59 -2.81 -22.77 8.52
C VAL A 59 -1.71 -21.70 8.57
N ARG A 60 -1.56 -20.94 7.50
CA ARG A 60 -0.56 -19.88 7.45
C ARG A 60 -0.82 -18.84 8.53
N PRO A 61 0.20 -18.40 9.27
CA PRO A 61 0.02 -17.37 10.28
C PRO A 61 -0.45 -16.06 9.63
N ALA A 62 -1.37 -15.35 10.27
CA ALA A 62 -1.80 -14.03 9.82
C ALA A 62 -0.61 -13.06 9.77
N LYS A 63 -0.54 -12.24 8.71
CA LYS A 63 0.43 -11.13 8.62
C LYS A 63 -0.03 -9.98 9.51
N ARG A 64 0.74 -9.64 10.54
CA ARG A 64 0.42 -8.61 11.53
C ARG A 64 1.17 -7.33 11.19
N ILE A 65 0.42 -6.28 10.95
CA ILE A 65 0.91 -5.02 10.42
C ILE A 65 0.59 -3.91 11.41
N TYR A 66 1.58 -3.13 11.79
CA TYR A 66 1.40 -1.88 12.53
C TYR A 66 1.47 -0.68 11.58
N LEU A 67 0.50 0.23 11.71
CA LEU A 67 0.45 1.45 10.91
C LEU A 67 1.13 2.59 11.67
N SER A 68 2.25 3.04 11.13
CA SER A 68 3.15 3.96 11.82
C SER A 68 3.93 4.82 10.81
N PRO A 69 4.17 6.11 11.08
CA PRO A 69 5.03 6.95 10.24
C PRO A 69 6.47 6.42 10.09
N ARG A 70 6.92 5.54 11.00
CA ARG A 70 8.25 4.92 10.96
C ARG A 70 8.35 3.71 10.04
N GLY A 71 7.19 3.21 9.55
CA GLY A 71 7.12 2.02 8.72
C GLY A 71 7.70 2.21 7.33
N VAL A 72 7.83 1.11 6.60
CA VAL A 72 8.18 1.16 5.17
C VAL A 72 7.07 1.86 4.39
N PRO A 73 7.41 2.64 3.34
CA PRO A 73 6.39 3.29 2.53
C PRO A 73 5.44 2.28 1.87
N PHE A 74 4.14 2.51 2.02
CA PHE A 74 3.11 1.72 1.35
C PHE A 74 3.09 2.04 -0.15
N THR A 75 3.29 1.03 -0.97
CA THR A 75 3.33 1.14 -2.43
C THR A 75 2.39 0.13 -3.06
N GLN A 76 2.06 0.30 -4.35
CA GLN A 76 1.27 -0.67 -5.11
C GLN A 76 1.91 -2.06 -5.11
N GLN A 77 3.23 -2.15 -5.21
CA GLN A 77 3.96 -3.41 -5.13
C GLN A 77 3.78 -4.09 -3.77
N LEU A 78 3.83 -3.32 -2.67
CA LEU A 78 3.58 -3.87 -1.33
C LEU A 78 2.12 -4.32 -1.18
N ALA A 79 1.16 -3.55 -1.74
CA ALA A 79 -0.24 -3.95 -1.76
C ALA A 79 -0.46 -5.28 -2.50
N GLN A 80 0.19 -5.48 -3.65
CA GLN A 80 0.16 -6.74 -4.40
C GLN A 80 0.73 -7.93 -3.60
N GLN A 81 1.77 -7.70 -2.79
CA GLN A 81 2.30 -8.73 -1.90
C GLN A 81 1.30 -9.08 -0.80
N LEU A 82 0.71 -8.07 -0.16
CA LEU A 82 -0.28 -8.26 0.91
C LEU A 82 -1.58 -8.89 0.41
N ALA A 83 -1.99 -8.64 -0.83
CA ALA A 83 -3.16 -9.27 -1.43
C ALA A 83 -3.04 -10.80 -1.61
N ARG A 84 -1.84 -11.35 -1.51
CA ARG A 84 -1.57 -12.80 -1.57
C ARG A 84 -1.63 -13.48 -0.20
N GLU A 85 -1.70 -12.70 0.87
CA GLU A 85 -1.80 -13.23 2.23
C GLU A 85 -3.24 -13.65 2.52
N GLU A 86 -3.42 -14.78 3.18
CA GLU A 86 -4.75 -15.29 3.53
C GLU A 86 -5.42 -14.42 4.62
N HIS A 87 -4.61 -13.89 5.54
CA HIS A 87 -5.10 -13.09 6.66
C HIS A 87 -4.16 -11.92 6.96
N LEU A 88 -4.73 -10.72 7.06
CA LEU A 88 -4.06 -9.52 7.54
C LEU A 88 -4.67 -9.09 8.87
N ILE A 89 -3.82 -8.75 9.83
CA ILE A 89 -4.22 -8.09 11.08
C ILE A 89 -3.56 -6.72 11.10
N LEU A 90 -4.37 -5.66 11.13
CA LEU A 90 -3.90 -4.29 11.17
C LEU A 90 -4.01 -3.76 12.60
N LEU A 91 -2.86 -3.40 13.19
CA LEU A 91 -2.81 -2.71 14.48
C LEU A 91 -2.86 -1.20 14.23
N CYS A 92 -3.94 -0.57 14.68
CA CYS A 92 -4.13 0.88 14.66
C CYS A 92 -3.73 1.44 16.03
N GLY A 93 -2.62 2.18 16.07
CA GLY A 93 -2.17 2.84 17.29
C GLY A 93 -2.86 4.17 17.51
N HIS A 94 -2.85 4.61 18.76
CA HIS A 94 -3.30 5.92 19.23
C HIS A 94 -2.24 6.58 20.09
N TYR A 95 -2.48 7.84 20.46
CA TYR A 95 -1.60 8.64 21.32
C TYR A 95 -0.19 8.78 20.73
N GLU A 96 0.85 8.63 21.53
CA GLU A 96 2.26 8.66 21.09
C GLU A 96 2.73 7.32 20.48
N GLY A 97 1.86 6.31 20.47
CA GLY A 97 2.10 5.01 19.86
C GLY A 97 1.89 3.83 20.79
N VAL A 98 2.56 2.74 20.47
CA VAL A 98 2.45 1.43 21.11
C VAL A 98 3.77 1.07 21.78
N ASP A 99 3.70 0.39 22.92
CA ASP A 99 4.89 -0.12 23.63
C ASP A 99 5.74 -0.98 22.68
N GLN A 100 7.01 -0.63 22.55
CA GLN A 100 7.95 -1.23 21.60
C GLN A 100 8.06 -2.76 21.74
N ARG A 101 7.95 -3.30 22.96
CA ARG A 101 8.01 -4.74 23.23
C ARG A 101 6.88 -5.52 22.53
N VAL A 102 5.73 -4.89 22.28
CA VAL A 102 4.65 -5.50 21.47
C VAL A 102 5.02 -5.53 20.00
N LEU A 103 5.59 -4.44 19.50
CA LEU A 103 6.01 -4.35 18.10
C LEU A 103 7.09 -5.41 17.81
N ASP A 104 8.13 -5.48 18.63
CA ASP A 104 9.22 -6.43 18.47
C ASP A 104 8.75 -7.89 18.53
N LYS A 105 7.73 -8.17 19.34
CA LYS A 105 7.29 -9.54 19.61
C LYS A 105 6.18 -10.04 18.70
N TYR A 106 5.30 -9.16 18.25
CA TYR A 106 4.06 -9.57 17.61
C TYR A 106 3.82 -8.95 16.23
N ILE A 107 4.59 -7.97 15.79
CA ILE A 107 4.35 -7.27 14.52
C ILE A 107 5.36 -7.72 13.47
N ASP A 108 4.86 -8.20 12.33
CA ASP A 108 5.68 -8.70 11.23
C ASP A 108 6.16 -7.56 10.31
N LEU A 109 5.42 -6.45 10.28
CA LEU A 109 5.69 -5.34 9.35
C LEU A 109 5.12 -4.03 9.90
N GLU A 110 5.89 -2.95 9.83
CA GLU A 110 5.41 -1.58 10.00
C GLU A 110 5.24 -0.91 8.64
N ILE A 111 4.09 -0.24 8.41
CA ILE A 111 3.76 0.43 7.15
C ILE A 111 3.44 1.90 7.41
N SER A 112 4.04 2.79 6.61
CA SER A 112 3.72 4.20 6.51
C SER A 112 2.92 4.48 5.22
N VAL A 113 1.82 5.22 5.34
CA VAL A 113 1.03 5.68 4.18
C VAL A 113 1.50 7.03 3.64
N GLY A 114 2.56 7.61 4.22
CA GLY A 114 3.17 8.87 3.77
C GLY A 114 3.90 9.61 4.89
N ASP A 115 4.64 10.65 4.52
CA ASP A 115 5.46 11.46 5.42
C ASP A 115 4.61 12.54 6.12
N TYR A 116 3.61 12.09 6.87
CA TYR A 116 2.74 12.93 7.69
C TYR A 116 2.21 12.15 8.89
N VAL A 117 1.72 12.86 9.90
CA VAL A 117 1.20 12.27 11.14
C VAL A 117 -0.32 12.35 11.17
N LEU A 118 -0.96 11.23 11.52
CA LEU A 118 -2.40 11.13 11.78
C LEU A 118 -2.64 10.97 13.28
N THR A 119 -3.86 11.26 13.74
CA THR A 119 -4.24 11.12 15.15
C THR A 119 -4.37 9.67 15.62
N GLY A 120 -4.50 8.73 14.67
CA GLY A 120 -4.59 7.29 14.91
C GLY A 120 -4.35 6.50 13.62
N GLY A 121 -4.21 5.19 13.73
CA GLY A 121 -3.90 4.29 12.61
C GLY A 121 -5.10 3.94 11.74
N GLU A 122 -6.33 4.29 12.10
CA GLU A 122 -7.54 3.80 11.45
C GLU A 122 -7.68 4.30 10.01
N VAL A 123 -7.39 5.58 9.76
CA VAL A 123 -7.44 6.15 8.40
C VAL A 123 -6.40 5.50 7.50
N ALA A 124 -5.21 5.26 8.02
CA ALA A 124 -4.17 4.51 7.32
C ALA A 124 -4.61 3.07 7.04
N ALA A 125 -5.26 2.41 8.00
CA ALA A 125 -5.82 1.06 7.84
C ALA A 125 -6.89 1.02 6.73
N MET A 126 -7.76 2.01 6.66
CA MET A 126 -8.76 2.12 5.59
C MET A 126 -8.10 2.21 4.22
N ALA A 127 -7.07 3.07 4.07
CA ALA A 127 -6.34 3.22 2.82
C ALA A 127 -5.64 1.92 2.38
N VAL A 128 -4.96 1.25 3.32
CA VAL A 128 -4.29 -0.04 3.07
C VAL A 128 -5.32 -1.11 2.71
N THR A 129 -6.43 -1.19 3.45
CA THR A 129 -7.50 -2.18 3.21
C THR A 129 -8.13 -2.00 1.84
N ASP A 130 -8.50 -0.79 1.46
CA ASP A 130 -9.09 -0.50 0.15
C ASP A 130 -8.13 -0.88 -0.98
N CYS A 131 -6.88 -0.43 -0.90
CA CYS A 131 -5.87 -0.71 -1.91
C CYS A 131 -5.60 -2.22 -2.05
N VAL A 132 -5.51 -2.97 -0.95
CA VAL A 132 -5.28 -4.42 -0.97
C VAL A 132 -6.51 -5.16 -1.46
N ALA A 133 -7.71 -4.80 -0.99
CA ALA A 133 -8.97 -5.47 -1.36
C ALA A 133 -9.25 -5.39 -2.86
N ARG A 134 -8.95 -4.25 -3.52
CA ARG A 134 -9.09 -4.08 -4.97
C ARG A 134 -8.22 -5.06 -5.80
N LEU A 135 -7.15 -5.59 -5.21
CA LEU A 135 -6.23 -6.54 -5.85
C LEU A 135 -6.60 -8.00 -5.62
N VAL A 136 -7.62 -8.25 -4.79
CA VAL A 136 -8.14 -9.61 -4.58
C VAL A 136 -9.04 -10.00 -5.76
N PRO A 137 -8.84 -11.17 -6.40
CA PRO A 137 -9.67 -11.60 -7.52
C PRO A 137 -11.17 -11.57 -7.20
N GLY A 138 -11.98 -11.05 -8.10
CA GLY A 138 -13.44 -10.98 -7.98
C GLY A 138 -13.97 -9.82 -7.13
N VAL A 139 -13.14 -8.97 -6.56
CA VAL A 139 -13.57 -7.77 -5.82
C VAL A 139 -13.92 -6.62 -6.78
N LEU A 140 -13.12 -6.41 -7.82
CA LEU A 140 -13.44 -5.47 -8.90
C LEU A 140 -14.16 -6.19 -10.03
N GLY A 141 -15.12 -5.50 -10.65
CA GLY A 141 -15.95 -6.06 -11.74
C GLY A 141 -15.23 -6.29 -13.07
N SER A 142 -14.00 -5.78 -13.24
CA SER A 142 -13.16 -5.97 -14.43
C SER A 142 -11.70 -6.04 -14.03
N GLU A 143 -11.05 -7.16 -14.31
CA GLU A 143 -9.60 -7.34 -14.12
C GLU A 143 -8.78 -6.47 -15.09
N GLU A 144 -9.33 -6.14 -16.25
CA GLU A 144 -8.69 -5.26 -17.24
C GLU A 144 -8.53 -3.82 -16.72
N SER A 145 -9.42 -3.38 -15.83
CA SER A 145 -9.41 -2.03 -15.28
C SER A 145 -8.14 -1.76 -14.45
N SER A 146 -7.59 -2.77 -13.78
CA SER A 146 -6.41 -2.63 -12.94
C SER A 146 -5.08 -2.57 -13.71
N GLN A 147 -5.07 -3.00 -14.99
CA GLN A 147 -3.85 -3.07 -15.79
C GLN A 147 -3.40 -1.70 -16.31
N ASP A 148 -4.35 -0.80 -16.57
CA ASP A 148 -4.09 0.54 -17.11
C ASP A 148 -3.98 1.63 -16.02
N GLU A 149 -4.17 1.29 -14.76
CA GLU A 149 -4.10 2.24 -13.64
C GLU A 149 -2.67 2.72 -13.35
N SER A 150 -2.56 3.86 -12.66
CA SER A 150 -1.28 4.37 -12.15
C SER A 150 -0.57 3.33 -11.27
N PHE A 151 0.76 3.26 -11.41
CA PHE A 151 1.60 2.29 -10.68
C PHE A 151 1.38 0.82 -11.05
N SER A 152 0.73 0.54 -12.19
CA SER A 152 0.66 -0.80 -12.77
C SER A 152 2.06 -1.33 -13.13
N ASP A 153 2.16 -2.51 -13.73
CA ASP A 153 3.43 -3.17 -14.08
C ASP A 153 4.40 -2.28 -14.87
N ALA A 154 3.88 -1.33 -15.65
CA ALA A 154 4.71 -0.36 -16.37
C ALA A 154 5.41 0.67 -15.47
N GLY A 155 4.95 0.87 -14.23
CA GLY A 155 5.49 1.83 -13.27
C GLY A 155 5.25 3.30 -13.64
N LEU A 156 4.25 3.58 -14.47
CA LEU A 156 3.87 4.93 -14.92
C LEU A 156 2.61 5.41 -14.21
N LEU A 157 2.37 6.73 -14.28
CA LEU A 157 1.05 7.28 -14.00
C LEU A 157 0.11 7.02 -15.18
N GLU A 158 -1.17 6.93 -14.88
CA GLU A 158 -2.22 6.79 -15.88
C GLU A 158 -2.28 8.01 -16.82
N TYR A 159 -2.68 7.75 -18.07
CA TYR A 159 -2.95 8.76 -19.08
C TYR A 159 -4.22 9.56 -18.78
N PRO A 160 -4.40 10.78 -19.35
CA PRO A 160 -5.60 11.57 -19.13
C PRO A 160 -6.84 10.90 -19.74
N GLN A 161 -7.91 10.85 -18.97
CA GLN A 161 -9.21 10.29 -19.36
C GLN A 161 -10.16 11.38 -19.85
N TYR A 162 -10.99 11.05 -20.84
CA TYR A 162 -11.99 11.94 -21.41
C TYR A 162 -13.35 11.26 -21.49
N THR A 163 -14.42 12.01 -21.27
CA THR A 163 -15.80 11.56 -21.40
C THR A 163 -16.65 12.59 -22.15
N ARG A 164 -17.94 12.35 -22.31
CA ARG A 164 -18.91 13.27 -22.94
C ARG A 164 -19.13 14.50 -22.05
N PRO A 165 -19.38 15.68 -22.67
CA PRO A 165 -19.50 15.97 -24.12
C PRO A 165 -18.15 15.99 -24.84
N ARG A 166 -18.15 15.91 -26.20
CA ARG A 166 -16.92 15.99 -27.02
C ARG A 166 -16.18 17.33 -26.88
N VAL A 167 -16.92 18.40 -26.71
CA VAL A 167 -16.39 19.77 -26.52
C VAL A 167 -16.90 20.27 -25.18
N PHE A 168 -16.00 20.75 -24.32
CA PHE A 168 -16.31 21.36 -23.05
C PHE A 168 -15.48 22.64 -22.88
N GLU A 169 -16.13 23.80 -22.78
CA GLU A 169 -15.49 25.11 -22.63
C GLU A 169 -14.37 25.35 -23.66
N ASP A 170 -14.69 25.15 -24.96
CA ASP A 170 -13.76 25.26 -26.09
C ASP A 170 -12.60 24.26 -26.12
N MET A 171 -12.58 23.29 -25.20
CA MET A 171 -11.61 22.19 -25.20
C MET A 171 -12.22 20.93 -25.84
N GLU A 172 -11.54 20.40 -26.84
CA GLU A 172 -11.97 19.20 -27.54
C GLU A 172 -11.30 17.92 -27.00
N VAL A 173 -12.03 16.82 -27.03
CA VAL A 173 -11.44 15.47 -26.84
C VAL A 173 -10.44 15.21 -27.98
N PRO A 174 -9.24 14.69 -27.72
CA PRO A 174 -8.26 14.36 -28.73
C PRO A 174 -8.85 13.47 -29.83
N GLU A 175 -8.65 13.84 -31.09
CA GLU A 175 -9.27 13.20 -32.26
C GLU A 175 -8.89 11.70 -32.35
N VAL A 176 -7.69 11.32 -31.94
CA VAL A 176 -7.24 9.93 -31.92
C VAL A 176 -8.16 9.03 -31.09
N LEU A 177 -8.80 9.55 -30.04
CA LEU A 177 -9.72 8.80 -29.18
C LEU A 177 -11.10 8.60 -29.82
N LEU A 178 -11.42 9.32 -30.88
CA LEU A 178 -12.70 9.27 -31.58
C LEU A 178 -12.65 8.35 -32.80
N GLY A 179 -11.47 7.98 -33.27
CA GLY A 179 -11.26 7.30 -34.53
C GLY A 179 -11.47 5.78 -34.53
N GLY A 180 -11.67 5.14 -33.37
CA GLY A 180 -11.88 3.68 -33.28
C GLY A 180 -10.64 2.82 -33.60
N ASP A 181 -9.49 3.41 -33.93
CA ASP A 181 -8.23 2.69 -34.19
C ASP A 181 -7.55 2.36 -32.86
N HIS A 182 -7.81 1.15 -32.35
CA HIS A 182 -7.30 0.70 -31.06
C HIS A 182 -5.77 0.75 -30.95
N ALA A 183 -5.05 0.52 -32.06
CA ALA A 183 -3.58 0.57 -32.03
C ALA A 183 -3.07 2.00 -31.85
N LYS A 184 -3.68 2.97 -32.53
CA LYS A 184 -3.35 4.39 -32.36
C LYS A 184 -3.75 4.90 -30.99
N ILE A 185 -4.91 4.49 -30.49
CA ILE A 185 -5.38 4.83 -29.13
C ILE A 185 -4.40 4.30 -28.08
N ALA A 186 -3.97 3.04 -28.17
CA ALA A 186 -3.01 2.45 -27.24
C ALA A 186 -1.65 3.18 -27.28
N ALA A 187 -1.15 3.50 -28.48
CA ALA A 187 0.08 4.25 -28.64
C ALA A 187 -0.02 5.65 -28.02
N TRP A 188 -1.12 6.35 -28.25
CA TRP A 188 -1.39 7.66 -27.66
C TRP A 188 -1.47 7.59 -26.14
N ARG A 189 -2.23 6.62 -25.58
CA ARG A 189 -2.32 6.41 -24.12
C ARG A 189 -0.95 6.20 -23.50
N ARG A 190 -0.13 5.35 -24.13
CA ARG A 190 1.24 5.08 -23.68
C ARG A 190 2.11 6.34 -23.67
N GLU A 191 2.04 7.14 -24.74
CA GLU A 191 2.77 8.41 -24.82
C GLU A 191 2.31 9.40 -23.75
N GLN A 192 0.99 9.52 -23.54
CA GLN A 192 0.44 10.40 -22.49
C GLN A 192 0.79 9.94 -21.08
N ALA A 193 0.82 8.65 -20.81
CA ALA A 193 1.25 8.11 -19.52
C ALA A 193 2.71 8.48 -19.23
N ILE A 194 3.60 8.34 -20.20
CA ILE A 194 5.01 8.72 -20.10
C ILE A 194 5.13 10.25 -19.85
N GLU A 195 4.42 11.06 -20.61
CA GLU A 195 4.49 12.52 -20.47
C GLU A 195 3.89 12.99 -19.15
N THR A 196 2.77 12.43 -18.71
CA THR A 196 2.15 12.71 -17.41
C THR A 196 3.12 12.37 -16.27
N THR A 197 3.79 11.21 -16.36
CA THR A 197 4.78 10.79 -15.38
C THR A 197 5.97 11.75 -15.36
N ARG A 198 6.50 12.11 -16.53
CA ARG A 198 7.61 13.05 -16.67
C ARG A 198 7.33 14.41 -16.02
N LEU A 199 6.10 14.91 -16.19
CA LEU A 199 5.72 16.22 -15.68
C LEU A 199 5.36 16.24 -14.18
N ARG A 200 4.79 15.17 -13.67
CA ARG A 200 4.23 15.13 -12.31
C ARG A 200 5.05 14.32 -11.32
N ARG A 201 5.67 13.25 -11.77
CA ARG A 201 6.42 12.30 -10.93
C ARG A 201 7.65 11.76 -11.68
N PRO A 202 8.60 12.65 -12.06
CA PRO A 202 9.75 12.28 -12.89
C PRO A 202 10.61 11.17 -12.27
N GLU A 203 10.67 11.07 -10.95
CA GLU A 203 11.42 10.03 -10.24
C GLU A 203 10.90 8.59 -10.51
N LEU A 204 9.67 8.45 -10.99
CA LEU A 204 9.12 7.14 -11.36
C LEU A 204 9.73 6.62 -12.67
N LEU A 205 10.18 7.50 -13.57
CA LEU A 205 10.75 7.12 -14.86
C LEU A 205 12.04 6.30 -14.72
N ASP A 206 12.78 6.48 -13.63
CA ASP A 206 14.02 5.72 -13.36
C ASP A 206 13.74 4.22 -13.24
N LYS A 207 12.58 3.87 -12.69
CA LYS A 207 12.14 2.48 -12.45
C LYS A 207 11.13 1.98 -13.47
N ALA A 208 10.56 2.88 -14.31
CA ALA A 208 9.55 2.53 -15.28
C ALA A 208 10.08 1.61 -16.39
N GLN A 209 9.22 0.71 -16.85
CA GLN A 209 9.51 -0.17 -17.97
C GLN A 209 9.36 0.59 -19.29
N LEU A 210 10.43 1.27 -19.70
CA LEU A 210 10.51 2.05 -20.94
C LEU A 210 11.32 1.31 -21.98
N THR A 211 10.87 1.33 -23.24
CA THR A 211 11.63 0.86 -24.38
C THR A 211 12.84 1.80 -24.66
N PRO A 212 13.89 1.32 -25.35
CA PRO A 212 15.02 2.17 -25.74
C PRO A 212 14.59 3.42 -26.53
N LYS A 213 13.59 3.29 -27.40
CA LYS A 213 13.03 4.38 -28.21
C LYS A 213 12.35 5.44 -27.33
N GLU A 214 11.57 5.01 -26.33
CA GLU A 214 10.90 5.91 -25.38
C GLU A 214 11.92 6.66 -24.53
N ARG A 215 12.99 5.98 -24.05
CA ARG A 215 14.07 6.63 -23.29
C ARG A 215 14.79 7.69 -24.11
N GLN A 216 15.08 7.40 -25.39
CA GLN A 216 15.70 8.35 -26.30
C GLN A 216 14.80 9.58 -26.54
N ALA A 217 13.49 9.38 -26.78
CA ALA A 217 12.54 10.46 -26.96
C ALA A 217 12.43 11.36 -25.73
N LEU A 218 12.44 10.78 -24.52
CA LEU A 218 12.46 11.54 -23.27
C LEU A 218 13.73 12.40 -23.14
N ALA A 219 14.89 11.82 -23.42
CA ALA A 219 16.17 12.55 -23.35
C ALA A 219 16.20 13.75 -24.31
N MET A 220 15.61 13.62 -25.51
CA MET A 220 15.49 14.72 -26.46
C MET A 220 14.60 15.85 -25.94
N ARG A 221 13.41 15.50 -25.43
CA ARG A 221 12.46 16.47 -24.83
C ARG A 221 13.06 17.22 -23.63
N ASP A 222 13.85 16.55 -22.80
CA ASP A 222 14.50 17.17 -21.66
C ASP A 222 15.66 18.09 -22.06
N ALA A 223 16.34 17.79 -23.16
CA ALA A 223 17.38 18.66 -23.74
C ALA A 223 16.78 19.96 -24.33
N GLU A 224 15.66 19.85 -25.04
CA GLU A 224 14.94 21.01 -25.61
C GLU A 224 14.43 22.00 -24.53
N LYS A 225 14.07 21.53 -23.33
CA LYS A 225 13.65 22.39 -22.22
C LYS A 225 14.79 23.14 -21.53
N LYS A 226 16.05 22.68 -21.71
CA LYS A 226 17.22 23.27 -21.09
C LYS A 226 17.95 24.27 -22.01
N ALA A 227 17.58 24.32 -23.28
CA ALA A 227 18.10 25.23 -24.30
C ALA A 227 17.20 26.47 -24.39
#